data_d48dfde7d2ae8e36bb007f967bd294e7
#
_entry.id   d48dfde7d2ae8e36bb007f967bd294e7
#
_cell.length_a   1.000
_cell.length_b   1.000
_cell.length_c   1.000
_cell.angle_alpha   90.00
_cell.angle_beta   90.00
_cell.angle_gamma   90.00
#
_symmetry.space_group_name_H-M   'P 1'
#
loop_
_entity.id
_entity.type
_entity.pdbx_description
1 polymer ?
#
loop_
_entity_poly.entity_id
_entity_poly.type
_entity_poly.pdbx_seq_one_letter_code
_entity_poly.pdbx_strand_id
1 'polypeptide(L)'
;MTATPVELDVSQWRETLGRIGVPNSTLAEINSHSEEYEAAVRRVRQAWRSSPEARECYISAARLFQKSLHPYLLRRDKREDDSVRKFRRFSENGLDTYRQEKEIRVQVEDLSLLWRRAVCAAESLSLVTRQAENPVAKRLRLTVGSGHAIASLLDETQADMEDKGQEQYERSSTVLIEAPSHSGEGTPPQSEDKRKGRAQWWSRLIRRAAESGGLFEHPAIIAAVEAIESYAARQEKVLVFGRFTRPLRALTELLNAREMLRCLQENRSWPQSRVHAGRELDEWPAVRAAYRQLNCSLDLKEIDSRLERQYSELGYRRERLRERVFERIEAGLGGSSQETRMILAAAQSSARDETRALIARALDELLEADVEPDDRACALAFNDLIAALRDRDEVDSDREADLDEEEAKELWSSLEETLREEYGVQRGTFARLMYGETKLATRRTLQLAFNRSSSFPRVLVAQSMVGREGLNLHQACRVVVLLHPEWNPGVVEQQIGRVDRVGSRWARELDVAVAEGKLKDGLPRIEICPVIFQDTYDEHHWLVLNERWDDLRAQLHGIVVPERLRSGLTAAEAEIVRQLDEAGPNFSPLRSDRVGHTETIDGEP
;
A
#
# COMPACT_ATOMS: atom_id res chain seq x y z
N MET A 1 11.87 12.86 -13.07
CA MET A 1 11.10 11.77 -13.72
C MET A 1 9.93 11.39 -12.83
N THR A 2 8.76 11.10 -13.37
CA THR A 2 7.57 10.65 -12.61
C THR A 2 7.03 9.34 -13.18
N ALA A 3 6.56 8.44 -12.30
CA ALA A 3 5.96 7.17 -12.72
C ALA A 3 4.54 7.35 -13.29
N THR A 4 3.84 8.39 -12.84
CA THR A 4 2.50 8.76 -13.27
C THR A 4 2.52 10.22 -13.72
N PRO A 5 2.80 10.51 -15.00
CA PRO A 5 2.89 11.87 -15.52
C PRO A 5 1.53 12.60 -15.55
N VAL A 6 0.44 11.84 -15.51
CA VAL A 6 -0.94 12.31 -15.44
C VAL A 6 -1.65 11.52 -14.34
N GLU A 7 -2.41 12.19 -13.50
CA GLU A 7 -3.06 11.59 -12.33
C GLU A 7 -4.59 11.68 -12.39
N LEU A 8 -5.15 12.73 -12.98
CA LEU A 8 -6.59 13.01 -12.95
C LEU A 8 -7.23 13.14 -14.32
N ASP A 9 -6.70 13.99 -15.19
CA ASP A 9 -7.28 14.24 -16.49
C ASP A 9 -6.25 14.62 -17.57
N VAL A 10 -6.72 14.72 -18.79
CA VAL A 10 -5.89 14.96 -19.98
C VAL A 10 -5.26 16.36 -20.00
N SER A 11 -5.84 17.33 -19.32
CA SER A 11 -5.31 18.71 -19.26
C SER A 11 -3.95 18.78 -18.55
N GLN A 12 -3.67 17.84 -17.67
CA GLN A 12 -2.39 17.73 -16.97
C GLN A 12 -1.20 17.46 -17.91
N TRP A 13 -1.42 16.90 -19.09
CA TRP A 13 -0.37 16.78 -20.10
C TRP A 13 0.21 18.11 -20.47
N ARG A 14 -0.67 19.11 -20.70
CA ARG A 14 -0.25 20.47 -21.03
C ARG A 14 0.61 21.09 -19.93
N GLU A 15 0.18 20.93 -18.67
CA GLU A 15 0.94 21.46 -17.53
C GLU A 15 2.30 20.77 -17.35
N THR A 16 2.31 19.44 -17.42
CA THR A 16 3.53 18.63 -17.24
C THR A 16 4.55 18.92 -18.34
N LEU A 17 4.10 18.96 -19.59
CA LEU A 17 4.97 19.23 -20.73
C LEU A 17 5.39 20.69 -20.80
N GLY A 18 4.55 21.62 -20.37
CA GLY A 18 4.90 23.05 -20.24
C GLY A 18 6.06 23.27 -19.25
N ARG A 19 6.08 22.53 -18.13
CA ARG A 19 7.16 22.60 -17.13
C ARG A 19 8.52 22.13 -17.66
N ILE A 20 8.56 21.26 -18.65
CA ILE A 20 9.80 20.82 -19.31
C ILE A 20 10.15 21.63 -20.56
N GLY A 21 9.42 22.73 -20.81
CA GLY A 21 9.78 23.69 -21.85
C GLY A 21 9.30 23.35 -23.26
N VAL A 22 8.26 22.51 -23.41
CA VAL A 22 7.67 22.23 -24.73
C VAL A 22 7.02 23.50 -25.29
N PRO A 23 7.26 23.86 -26.58
CA PRO A 23 6.69 25.07 -27.20
C PRO A 23 5.17 25.11 -27.17
N ASN A 24 4.58 26.29 -26.98
CA ASN A 24 3.13 26.45 -26.89
C ASN A 24 2.36 25.97 -28.15
N SER A 25 2.92 26.08 -29.34
CA SER A 25 2.31 25.53 -30.57
C SER A 25 2.17 24.01 -30.50
N THR A 26 3.22 23.31 -30.05
CA THR A 26 3.23 21.86 -29.89
C THR A 26 2.31 21.43 -28.73
N LEU A 27 2.28 22.22 -27.65
CA LEU A 27 1.35 21.98 -26.53
C LEU A 27 -0.12 22.07 -26.98
N ALA A 28 -0.46 23.00 -27.87
CA ALA A 28 -1.81 23.12 -28.41
C ALA A 28 -2.20 21.89 -29.24
N GLU A 29 -1.30 21.39 -30.08
CA GLU A 29 -1.50 20.19 -30.89
C GLU A 29 -1.68 18.94 -29.99
N ILE A 30 -0.79 18.76 -29.00
CA ILE A 30 -0.87 17.66 -28.05
C ILE A 30 -2.19 17.71 -27.29
N ASN A 31 -2.63 18.89 -26.86
CA ASN A 31 -3.88 19.06 -26.14
C ASN A 31 -5.09 18.66 -27.01
N SER A 32 -5.12 19.08 -28.29
CA SER A 32 -6.17 18.69 -29.24
C SER A 32 -6.24 17.16 -29.41
N HIS A 33 -5.11 16.51 -29.66
CA HIS A 33 -5.07 15.05 -29.80
C HIS A 33 -5.44 14.32 -28.51
N SER A 34 -5.12 14.90 -27.36
CA SER A 34 -5.47 14.34 -26.04
C SER A 34 -6.97 14.41 -25.79
N GLU A 35 -7.62 15.54 -26.11
CA GLU A 35 -9.07 15.72 -25.99
C GLU A 35 -9.83 14.82 -26.98
N GLU A 36 -9.34 14.71 -28.23
CA GLU A 36 -9.91 13.80 -29.23
C GLU A 36 -9.81 12.34 -28.78
N TYR A 37 -8.68 11.95 -28.19
CA TYR A 37 -8.48 10.62 -27.64
C TYR A 37 -9.42 10.33 -26.48
N GLU A 38 -9.56 11.26 -25.53
CA GLU A 38 -10.49 11.12 -24.41
C GLU A 38 -11.95 10.97 -24.89
N ALA A 39 -12.36 11.78 -25.84
CA ALA A 39 -13.70 11.68 -26.44
C ALA A 39 -13.92 10.34 -27.15
N ALA A 40 -12.90 9.83 -27.85
CA ALA A 40 -12.95 8.53 -28.51
C ALA A 40 -12.99 7.37 -27.52
N VAL A 41 -12.22 7.45 -26.41
CA VAL A 41 -12.27 6.48 -25.30
C VAL A 41 -13.66 6.40 -24.69
N ARG A 42 -14.28 7.54 -24.37
CA ARG A 42 -15.66 7.57 -23.82
C ARG A 42 -16.67 6.95 -24.78
N ARG A 43 -16.58 7.28 -26.08
CA ARG A 43 -17.47 6.74 -27.10
C ARG A 43 -17.31 5.24 -27.28
N VAL A 44 -16.09 4.73 -27.37
CA VAL A 44 -15.85 3.31 -27.58
C VAL A 44 -16.24 2.50 -26.34
N ARG A 45 -16.04 2.98 -25.12
CA ARG A 45 -16.50 2.30 -23.90
C ARG A 45 -18.00 2.06 -23.87
N GLN A 46 -18.77 3.02 -24.37
CA GLN A 46 -20.22 2.89 -24.40
C GLN A 46 -20.71 1.97 -25.50
N ALA A 47 -20.01 1.87 -26.62
CA ALA A 47 -20.49 1.24 -27.83
C ALA A 47 -19.51 0.23 -28.48
N TRP A 48 -18.50 -0.25 -27.78
CA TRP A 48 -17.46 -1.14 -28.35
C TRP A 48 -18.03 -2.44 -28.92
N ARG A 49 -19.16 -2.95 -28.37
CA ARG A 49 -19.85 -4.11 -28.89
C ARG A 49 -20.60 -3.85 -30.19
N SER A 50 -21.26 -2.71 -30.30
CA SER A 50 -22.26 -2.41 -31.31
C SER A 50 -21.81 -1.47 -32.44
N SER A 51 -20.79 -0.61 -32.22
CA SER A 51 -20.41 0.40 -33.22
C SER A 51 -18.99 0.20 -33.76
N PRO A 52 -18.85 -0.29 -35.01
CA PRO A 52 -17.57 -0.32 -35.72
C PRO A 52 -16.95 1.09 -35.84
N GLU A 53 -17.76 2.11 -36.10
CA GLU A 53 -17.30 3.51 -36.26
C GLU A 53 -16.67 4.03 -34.98
N ALA A 54 -17.21 3.66 -33.79
CA ALA A 54 -16.61 4.04 -32.52
C ALA A 54 -15.23 3.39 -32.32
N ARG A 55 -15.07 2.15 -32.78
CA ARG A 55 -13.79 1.42 -32.72
C ARG A 55 -12.74 2.04 -33.65
N GLU A 56 -13.13 2.35 -34.90
CA GLU A 56 -12.23 2.98 -35.87
C GLU A 56 -11.81 4.39 -35.40
N CYS A 57 -12.74 5.17 -34.88
CA CYS A 57 -12.46 6.48 -34.29
C CYS A 57 -11.44 6.37 -33.15
N TYR A 58 -11.60 5.39 -32.26
CA TYR A 58 -10.65 5.14 -31.18
C TYR A 58 -9.27 4.77 -31.71
N ILE A 59 -9.17 3.85 -32.66
CA ILE A 59 -7.91 3.41 -33.23
C ILE A 59 -7.14 4.59 -33.86
N SER A 60 -7.87 5.46 -34.57
CA SER A 60 -7.27 6.64 -35.20
C SER A 60 -6.79 7.66 -34.15
N ALA A 61 -7.62 7.96 -33.16
CA ALA A 61 -7.29 8.88 -32.08
C ALA A 61 -6.13 8.38 -31.22
N ALA A 62 -6.08 7.07 -30.92
CA ALA A 62 -4.99 6.44 -30.17
C ALA A 62 -3.63 6.58 -30.87
N ARG A 63 -3.60 6.42 -32.18
CA ARG A 63 -2.36 6.62 -32.99
C ARG A 63 -1.87 8.06 -32.95
N LEU A 64 -2.77 9.05 -33.09
CA LEU A 64 -2.41 10.45 -33.02
C LEU A 64 -1.92 10.86 -31.63
N PHE A 65 -2.62 10.42 -30.61
CA PHE A 65 -2.25 10.64 -29.21
C PHE A 65 -0.86 10.05 -28.91
N GLN A 66 -0.63 8.78 -29.27
CA GLN A 66 0.68 8.15 -29.10
C GLN A 66 1.77 8.91 -29.85
N LYS A 67 1.54 9.26 -31.11
CA LYS A 67 2.53 9.96 -31.95
C LYS A 67 2.90 11.31 -31.36
N SER A 68 1.96 12.06 -30.85
CA SER A 68 2.20 13.40 -30.28
C SER A 68 2.95 13.36 -28.94
N LEU A 69 2.76 12.32 -28.11
CA LEU A 69 3.39 12.19 -26.81
C LEU A 69 4.69 11.37 -26.81
N HIS A 70 4.90 10.50 -27.79
CA HIS A 70 6.06 9.61 -27.85
C HIS A 70 7.43 10.32 -27.74
N PRO A 71 7.64 11.55 -28.26
CA PRO A 71 8.91 12.28 -28.10
C PRO A 71 9.20 12.67 -26.63
N TYR A 72 8.19 12.75 -25.78
CA TYR A 72 8.28 13.26 -24.42
C TYR A 72 8.01 12.20 -23.36
N LEU A 73 7.40 11.08 -23.72
CA LEU A 73 6.99 10.03 -22.83
C LEU A 73 7.65 8.71 -23.18
N LEU A 74 8.46 8.21 -22.26
CA LEU A 74 9.06 6.91 -22.34
C LEU A 74 8.60 6.07 -21.15
N ARG A 75 7.88 4.98 -21.41
CA ARG A 75 7.33 4.13 -20.36
C ARG A 75 7.27 2.68 -20.84
N ARG A 76 7.83 1.75 -20.06
CA ARG A 76 7.69 0.31 -20.34
C ARG A 76 6.20 -0.08 -20.23
N ASP A 77 5.67 -0.63 -21.30
CA ASP A 77 4.29 -1.12 -21.34
C ASP A 77 4.17 -2.46 -20.61
N LYS A 78 3.21 -2.55 -19.70
CA LYS A 78 2.93 -3.79 -18.96
C LYS A 78 2.45 -4.92 -19.87
N ARG A 79 1.86 -4.62 -21.03
CA ARG A 79 1.47 -5.62 -22.03
C ARG A 79 2.67 -6.36 -22.63
N GLU A 80 3.85 -5.76 -22.56
CA GLU A 80 5.13 -6.33 -23.03
C GLU A 80 5.88 -7.10 -21.93
N ASP A 81 5.42 -7.05 -20.69
CA ASP A 81 6.02 -7.78 -19.57
C ASP A 81 5.84 -9.30 -19.75
N ASP A 82 6.92 -10.06 -19.63
CA ASP A 82 6.90 -11.51 -19.88
C ASP A 82 6.00 -12.27 -18.90
N SER A 83 5.91 -11.82 -17.64
CA SER A 83 5.02 -12.41 -16.65
C SER A 83 3.55 -12.13 -16.99
N VAL A 84 3.24 -10.92 -17.47
CA VAL A 84 1.88 -10.57 -17.90
C VAL A 84 1.48 -11.35 -19.15
N ARG A 85 2.39 -11.49 -20.13
CA ARG A 85 2.18 -12.34 -21.32
C ARG A 85 1.97 -13.80 -20.94
N LYS A 86 2.79 -14.32 -20.02
CA LYS A 86 2.65 -15.68 -19.48
C LYS A 86 1.28 -15.86 -18.80
N PHE A 87 0.89 -14.95 -17.92
CA PHE A 87 -0.42 -14.99 -17.27
C PHE A 87 -1.56 -15.04 -18.28
N ARG A 88 -1.57 -14.15 -19.29
CA ARG A 88 -2.60 -14.11 -20.33
C ARG A 88 -2.66 -15.41 -21.16
N ARG A 89 -1.50 -16.02 -21.44
CA ARG A 89 -1.43 -17.28 -22.21
C ARG A 89 -2.10 -18.45 -21.49
N PHE A 90 -2.04 -18.48 -20.15
CA PHE A 90 -2.57 -19.56 -19.32
C PHE A 90 -3.93 -19.22 -18.68
N SER A 91 -4.40 -17.99 -18.80
CA SER A 91 -5.74 -17.57 -18.38
C SER A 91 -6.82 -18.05 -19.37
N GLU A 92 -8.08 -17.96 -18.95
CA GLU A 92 -9.20 -18.57 -19.70
C GLU A 92 -9.38 -18.01 -21.11
N ASN A 93 -9.36 -16.69 -21.27
CA ASN A 93 -9.65 -16.01 -22.55
C ASN A 93 -8.46 -15.22 -23.10
N GLY A 94 -7.27 -15.27 -22.47
CA GLY A 94 -6.15 -14.44 -22.81
C GLY A 94 -6.33 -12.93 -22.56
N LEU A 95 -7.48 -12.55 -22.01
CA LEU A 95 -7.87 -11.17 -21.72
C LEU A 95 -8.02 -10.91 -20.22
N ASP A 96 -7.90 -11.95 -19.40
CA ASP A 96 -7.98 -11.83 -17.95
C ASP A 96 -6.87 -10.94 -17.40
N THR A 97 -7.18 -10.29 -16.30
CA THR A 97 -6.26 -9.42 -15.61
C THR A 97 -5.54 -10.16 -14.49
N TYR A 98 -4.24 -9.93 -14.38
CA TYR A 98 -3.42 -10.42 -13.27
C TYR A 98 -3.62 -9.61 -11.99
N ARG A 99 -4.31 -8.47 -12.06
CA ARG A 99 -4.77 -7.68 -10.92
C ARG A 99 -6.26 -7.98 -10.71
N GLN A 100 -6.65 -8.23 -9.48
CA GLN A 100 -8.03 -8.54 -9.12
C GLN A 100 -8.51 -7.62 -8.00
N GLU A 101 -9.60 -6.93 -8.23
CA GLU A 101 -10.28 -6.16 -7.20
C GLU A 101 -11.19 -7.09 -6.38
N LYS A 102 -11.01 -7.08 -5.06
CA LYS A 102 -11.81 -7.83 -4.08
C LYS A 102 -12.30 -6.88 -3.01
N GLU A 103 -13.45 -6.30 -3.20
CA GLU A 103 -14.03 -5.34 -2.26
C GLU A 103 -14.30 -5.98 -0.89
N ILE A 104 -13.82 -5.33 0.16
CA ILE A 104 -14.20 -5.62 1.56
C ILE A 104 -15.42 -4.77 1.85
N ARG A 105 -16.60 -5.40 1.75
CA ARG A 105 -17.88 -4.70 1.84
C ARG A 105 -18.36 -4.64 3.27
N VAL A 106 -18.68 -3.44 3.75
CA VAL A 106 -19.34 -3.21 5.03
C VAL A 106 -20.81 -2.94 4.75
N GLN A 107 -21.67 -3.92 5.06
CA GLN A 107 -23.12 -3.80 4.90
C GLN A 107 -23.68 -2.96 6.02
N VAL A 108 -24.33 -1.83 5.69
CA VAL A 108 -24.94 -0.97 6.72
C VAL A 108 -26.06 -1.69 7.46
N GLU A 109 -26.73 -2.62 6.79
CA GLU A 109 -27.82 -3.42 7.36
C GLU A 109 -27.35 -4.39 8.46
N ASP A 110 -26.11 -4.87 8.39
CA ASP A 110 -25.53 -5.81 9.36
C ASP A 110 -24.98 -5.11 10.61
N LEU A 111 -24.85 -3.79 10.56
CA LEU A 111 -24.32 -3.02 11.68
C LEU A 111 -25.30 -2.98 12.87
N SER A 112 -24.75 -2.84 14.06
CA SER A 112 -25.56 -2.53 15.25
C SER A 112 -26.38 -1.25 15.04
N LEU A 113 -27.52 -1.13 15.72
CA LEU A 113 -28.37 0.06 15.62
C LEU A 113 -27.60 1.36 15.90
N LEU A 114 -26.63 1.30 16.80
CA LEU A 114 -25.79 2.44 17.17
C LEU A 114 -24.90 2.87 15.99
N TRP A 115 -24.24 1.93 15.33
CA TRP A 115 -23.40 2.20 14.16
C TRP A 115 -24.21 2.60 12.94
N ARG A 116 -25.37 1.98 12.69
CA ARG A 116 -26.28 2.45 11.62
C ARG A 116 -26.64 3.92 11.78
N ARG A 117 -27.02 4.31 13.01
CA ARG A 117 -27.32 5.71 13.32
C ARG A 117 -26.12 6.63 13.13
N ALA A 118 -24.91 6.18 13.47
CA ALA A 118 -23.69 6.94 13.27
C ALA A 118 -23.37 7.14 11.78
N VAL A 119 -23.51 6.10 10.96
CA VAL A 119 -23.32 6.19 9.51
C VAL A 119 -24.35 7.14 8.90
N CYS A 120 -25.64 6.98 9.21
CA CYS A 120 -26.67 7.90 8.73
C CYS A 120 -26.43 9.34 9.19
N ALA A 121 -25.92 9.53 10.41
CA ALA A 121 -25.60 10.86 10.92
C ALA A 121 -24.42 11.48 10.16
N ALA A 122 -23.39 10.71 9.84
CA ALA A 122 -22.24 11.16 9.08
C ALA A 122 -22.63 11.51 7.63
N GLU A 123 -23.45 10.69 6.97
CA GLU A 123 -24.00 10.98 5.64
C GLU A 123 -24.84 12.27 5.65
N SER A 124 -25.72 12.43 6.65
CA SER A 124 -26.55 13.63 6.80
C SER A 124 -25.70 14.87 7.05
N LEU A 125 -24.63 14.78 7.84
CA LEU A 125 -23.66 15.86 8.04
C LEU A 125 -22.99 16.25 6.75
N SER A 126 -22.61 15.29 5.93
CA SER A 126 -21.96 15.56 4.64
C SER A 126 -22.87 16.39 3.71
N LEU A 127 -24.18 16.15 3.71
CA LEU A 127 -25.16 16.90 2.94
C LEU A 127 -25.41 18.30 3.50
N VAL A 128 -25.63 18.41 4.82
CA VAL A 128 -25.96 19.66 5.50
C VAL A 128 -24.80 20.65 5.46
N THR A 129 -23.57 20.16 5.46
CA THR A 129 -22.34 20.97 5.54
C THR A 129 -21.69 21.21 4.17
N ARG A 130 -22.34 20.84 3.08
CA ARG A 130 -21.82 20.95 1.71
C ARG A 130 -21.38 22.38 1.32
N GLN A 131 -21.94 23.40 1.96
CA GLN A 131 -21.62 24.82 1.74
C GLN A 131 -20.85 25.46 2.90
N ALA A 132 -20.56 24.71 3.98
CA ALA A 132 -19.89 25.27 5.14
C ALA A 132 -18.36 25.13 4.99
N GLU A 133 -17.66 26.22 5.23
CA GLU A 133 -16.19 26.26 5.28
C GLU A 133 -15.62 25.59 6.55
N ASN A 134 -16.45 24.96 7.37
CA ASN A 134 -16.04 24.33 8.60
C ASN A 134 -15.10 23.14 8.31
N PRO A 135 -13.85 23.14 8.82
CA PRO A 135 -12.88 22.07 8.60
C PRO A 135 -13.40 20.69 9.00
N VAL A 136 -14.14 20.59 10.12
CA VAL A 136 -14.74 19.33 10.60
C VAL A 136 -15.75 18.77 9.61
N ALA A 137 -16.61 19.65 9.07
CA ALA A 137 -17.60 19.26 8.07
C ALA A 137 -16.97 18.81 6.75
N LYS A 138 -15.87 19.47 6.34
CA LYS A 138 -15.10 19.09 5.15
C LYS A 138 -14.41 17.74 5.35
N ARG A 139 -13.87 17.47 6.54
CA ARG A 139 -13.27 16.18 6.91
C ARG A 139 -14.31 15.05 6.96
N LEU A 140 -15.49 15.30 7.54
CA LEU A 140 -16.59 14.34 7.57
C LEU A 140 -17.02 13.90 6.17
N ARG A 141 -17.10 14.83 5.21
CA ARG A 141 -17.42 14.50 3.82
C ARG A 141 -16.41 13.58 3.14
N LEU A 142 -15.14 13.68 3.52
CA LEU A 142 -14.06 12.92 2.89
C LEU A 142 -13.81 11.56 3.58
N THR A 143 -14.38 11.32 4.76
CA THR A 143 -13.90 10.25 5.66
C THR A 143 -14.97 9.50 6.43
N VAL A 144 -16.22 9.52 5.98
CA VAL A 144 -17.33 8.85 6.68
C VAL A 144 -17.02 7.39 6.98
N GLY A 145 -16.52 6.64 5.99
CA GLY A 145 -16.15 5.24 6.15
C GLY A 145 -14.86 5.01 6.94
N SER A 146 -14.02 6.03 7.11
CA SER A 146 -12.66 5.85 7.61
C SER A 146 -12.51 5.90 9.12
N GLY A 147 -13.54 6.29 9.86
CA GLY A 147 -13.45 6.53 11.31
C GLY A 147 -12.65 7.78 11.73
N HIS A 148 -11.93 8.44 10.81
CA HIS A 148 -11.16 9.64 11.15
C HIS A 148 -12.05 10.79 11.63
N ALA A 149 -13.16 11.00 10.94
CA ALA A 149 -14.15 12.00 11.37
C ALA A 149 -14.69 11.71 12.77
N ILE A 150 -14.88 10.42 13.08
CA ILE A 150 -15.32 9.98 14.41
C ILE A 150 -14.20 10.24 15.42
N ALA A 151 -12.95 9.89 15.11
CA ALA A 151 -11.79 10.17 15.97
C ALA A 151 -11.59 11.67 16.22
N SER A 152 -11.74 12.52 15.19
CA SER A 152 -11.61 13.98 15.31
C SER A 152 -12.69 14.61 16.20
N LEU A 153 -13.89 14.02 16.21
CA LEU A 153 -14.98 14.48 17.07
C LEU A 153 -14.79 14.09 18.54
N LEU A 154 -14.03 13.02 18.82
CA LEU A 154 -13.75 12.57 20.19
C LEU A 154 -12.68 13.43 20.87
N ASP A 155 -11.74 13.97 20.10
CA ASP A 155 -10.56 14.68 20.63
C ASP A 155 -10.45 16.11 20.08
N GLU A 156 -11.33 16.99 20.52
CA GLU A 156 -11.20 18.43 20.19
C GLU A 156 -9.95 19.08 20.83
N THR A 157 -9.31 18.41 21.80
CA THR A 157 -8.20 18.96 22.59
C THR A 157 -6.79 18.55 22.15
N GLN A 158 -6.63 17.45 21.40
CA GLN A 158 -5.31 16.99 20.92
C GLN A 158 -5.08 17.19 19.42
N ALA A 159 -6.11 17.57 18.66
CA ALA A 159 -6.09 17.62 17.22
C ALA A 159 -5.17 18.71 16.61
N ASP A 160 -4.81 19.74 17.37
CA ASP A 160 -4.13 20.92 16.84
C ASP A 160 -2.63 20.73 16.54
N MET A 161 -1.97 19.71 17.06
CA MET A 161 -0.53 19.53 16.85
C MET A 161 -0.17 18.52 15.75
N GLU A 162 -0.91 17.41 15.62
CA GLU A 162 -0.63 16.38 14.59
C GLU A 162 -1.20 16.73 13.20
N ASP A 163 -2.17 17.63 13.14
CA ASP A 163 -2.98 17.96 11.96
C ASP A 163 -2.32 18.97 11.01
N LYS A 164 -1.33 19.73 11.45
CA LYS A 164 -0.67 20.76 10.62
C LYS A 164 0.01 20.18 9.37
N GLY A 165 0.55 18.96 9.46
CA GLY A 165 1.12 18.25 8.32
C GLY A 165 0.05 17.71 7.35
N GLN A 166 -1.12 17.29 7.87
CA GLN A 166 -2.21 16.76 7.07
C GLN A 166 -3.04 17.85 6.39
N GLU A 167 -3.22 19.01 7.03
CA GLU A 167 -3.90 20.16 6.41
C GLU A 167 -3.16 20.68 5.18
N GLN A 168 -1.84 20.63 5.17
CA GLN A 168 -1.04 21.06 4.02
C GLN A 168 -1.20 20.10 2.83
N TYR A 169 -1.36 18.79 3.10
CA TYR A 169 -1.63 17.78 2.09
C TYR A 169 -3.07 17.88 1.56
N GLU A 170 -4.05 18.04 2.45
CA GLU A 170 -5.46 18.20 2.07
C GLU A 170 -5.68 19.48 1.25
N ARG A 171 -4.97 20.57 1.56
CA ARG A 171 -4.97 21.79 0.74
C ARG A 171 -4.43 21.55 -0.68
N SER A 172 -3.36 20.79 -0.82
CA SER A 172 -2.80 20.42 -2.14
C SER A 172 -3.73 19.51 -2.94
N SER A 173 -4.46 18.61 -2.27
CA SER A 173 -5.41 17.69 -2.93
C SER A 173 -6.77 18.33 -3.21
N THR A 174 -7.14 19.38 -2.48
CA THR A 174 -8.47 20.02 -2.56
C THR A 174 -8.51 21.17 -3.57
N VAL A 175 -7.37 21.74 -3.93
CA VAL A 175 -7.27 22.79 -4.97
C VAL A 175 -7.75 22.29 -6.34
N LEU A 176 -7.86 20.97 -6.53
CA LEU A 176 -8.25 20.35 -7.81
C LEU A 176 -9.74 19.97 -7.92
N ILE A 177 -10.59 20.29 -6.93
CA ILE A 177 -12.02 19.97 -6.99
C ILE A 177 -12.86 21.24 -6.71
N GLU A 178 -12.70 22.26 -7.50
CA GLU A 178 -13.74 23.27 -7.68
C GLU A 178 -14.71 22.77 -8.76
N ALA A 179 -15.81 22.16 -8.31
CA ALA A 179 -16.99 22.08 -9.14
C ALA A 179 -17.46 23.53 -9.45
N PRO A 180 -17.95 23.81 -10.68
CA PRO A 180 -18.34 25.15 -11.05
C PRO A 180 -19.33 25.72 -10.05
N SER A 181 -18.96 26.81 -9.42
CA SER A 181 -19.80 27.58 -8.52
C SER A 181 -20.94 28.18 -9.32
N HIS A 182 -22.13 27.59 -9.24
CA HIS A 182 -23.33 28.32 -9.54
C HIS A 182 -23.49 29.40 -8.47
N SER A 183 -23.27 30.63 -8.88
CA SER A 183 -23.63 31.85 -8.15
C SER A 183 -25.15 31.85 -7.93
N GLY A 184 -25.57 31.51 -6.72
CA GLY A 184 -26.97 31.51 -6.27
C GLY A 184 -27.10 32.25 -4.96
N GLU A 185 -27.68 33.40 -5.07
CA GLU A 185 -28.42 34.24 -4.12
C GLU A 185 -28.26 33.98 -2.61
N GLY A 186 -27.99 35.08 -1.90
CA GLY A 186 -27.82 35.14 -0.46
C GLY A 186 -28.96 34.53 0.35
N THR A 187 -28.65 33.57 1.17
CA THR A 187 -29.57 32.91 2.13
C THR A 187 -29.70 33.78 3.38
N PRO A 188 -30.91 34.03 3.91
CA PRO A 188 -31.11 34.89 5.08
C PRO A 188 -30.51 34.30 6.37
N PRO A 189 -30.06 35.13 7.34
CA PRO A 189 -29.29 34.75 8.52
C PRO A 189 -29.99 33.77 9.47
N GLN A 190 -31.30 33.64 9.45
CA GLN A 190 -32.02 32.62 10.25
C GLN A 190 -31.81 31.17 9.83
N SER A 191 -31.23 30.92 8.65
CA SER A 191 -30.94 29.57 8.17
C SER A 191 -29.62 29.02 8.70
N GLU A 192 -28.65 29.87 9.04
CA GLU A 192 -27.33 29.44 9.56
C GLU A 192 -27.39 28.89 10.98
N ASP A 193 -28.14 29.50 11.89
CA ASP A 193 -28.29 29.02 13.27
C ASP A 193 -29.02 27.66 13.33
N LYS A 194 -30.03 27.48 12.49
CA LYS A 194 -30.71 26.17 12.37
C LYS A 194 -29.79 25.08 11.80
N ARG A 195 -28.90 25.44 10.86
CA ARG A 195 -27.90 24.52 10.28
C ARG A 195 -26.84 24.14 11.29
N LYS A 196 -26.32 25.10 12.08
CA LYS A 196 -25.36 24.84 13.18
C LYS A 196 -25.97 23.93 14.24
N GLY A 197 -27.20 24.16 14.65
CA GLY A 197 -27.91 23.31 15.61
C GLY A 197 -28.12 21.87 15.12
N ARG A 198 -28.42 21.68 13.83
CA ARG A 198 -28.54 20.35 13.21
C ARG A 198 -27.19 19.65 13.13
N ALA A 199 -26.12 20.34 12.73
CA ALA A 199 -24.78 19.78 12.69
C ALA A 199 -24.32 19.28 14.08
N GLN A 200 -24.59 20.04 15.14
CA GLN A 200 -24.29 19.65 16.51
C GLN A 200 -25.09 18.42 16.97
N TRP A 201 -26.34 18.27 16.54
CA TRP A 201 -27.16 17.12 16.88
C TRP A 201 -26.62 15.85 16.22
N TRP A 202 -26.28 15.89 14.93
CA TRP A 202 -25.69 14.77 14.21
C TRP A 202 -24.33 14.37 14.79
N SER A 203 -23.48 15.34 15.12
CA SER A 203 -22.18 15.08 15.76
C SER A 203 -22.31 14.35 17.09
N ARG A 204 -23.36 14.63 17.88
CA ARG A 204 -23.65 13.91 19.13
C ARG A 204 -23.99 12.44 18.92
N LEU A 205 -24.66 12.09 17.82
CA LEU A 205 -24.97 10.69 17.50
C LEU A 205 -23.72 9.91 17.14
N ILE A 206 -22.81 10.52 16.39
CA ILE A 206 -21.52 9.90 16.02
C ILE A 206 -20.66 9.71 17.27
N ARG A 207 -20.58 10.71 18.15
CA ARG A 207 -19.84 10.60 19.42
C ARG A 207 -20.32 9.43 20.28
N ARG A 208 -21.63 9.21 20.40
CA ARG A 208 -22.17 8.09 21.16
C ARG A 208 -21.77 6.72 20.62
N ALA A 209 -21.67 6.58 19.30
CA ALA A 209 -21.19 5.33 18.72
C ALA A 209 -19.71 5.09 19.03
N ALA A 210 -18.92 6.15 19.01
CA ALA A 210 -17.50 6.08 19.30
C ALA A 210 -17.18 5.89 20.79
N GLU A 211 -18.04 6.40 21.70
CA GLU A 211 -17.89 6.20 23.16
C GLU A 211 -18.04 4.73 23.57
N SER A 212 -18.75 3.91 22.82
CA SER A 212 -19.00 2.50 23.18
C SER A 212 -17.80 1.56 22.97
N GLY A 213 -16.80 1.93 22.15
CA GLY A 213 -15.63 1.07 21.88
C GLY A 213 -14.54 1.76 21.07
N GLY A 214 -14.73 3.03 20.74
CA GLY A 214 -13.75 3.82 19.99
C GLY A 214 -13.52 3.32 18.58
N LEU A 215 -12.31 3.56 18.07
CA LEU A 215 -11.89 3.11 16.74
C LEU A 215 -11.75 1.58 16.64
N PHE A 216 -11.49 0.88 17.74
CA PHE A 216 -11.34 -0.58 17.74
C PHE A 216 -12.64 -1.34 17.42
N GLU A 217 -13.79 -0.69 17.57
CA GLU A 217 -15.11 -1.24 17.18
C GLU A 217 -15.66 -0.59 15.91
N HIS A 218 -14.87 0.21 15.21
CA HIS A 218 -15.30 0.84 13.97
C HIS A 218 -15.49 -0.23 12.87
N PRO A 219 -16.67 -0.29 12.19
CA PRO A 219 -17.00 -1.38 11.28
C PRO A 219 -16.00 -1.58 10.14
N ALA A 220 -15.47 -0.50 9.54
CA ALA A 220 -14.46 -0.60 8.49
C ALA A 220 -13.14 -1.20 9.01
N ILE A 221 -12.74 -0.88 10.24
CA ILE A 221 -11.54 -1.43 10.86
C ILE A 221 -11.73 -2.92 11.15
N ILE A 222 -12.90 -3.31 11.69
CA ILE A 222 -13.22 -4.72 11.95
C ILE A 222 -13.22 -5.52 10.65
N ALA A 223 -13.91 -5.05 9.62
CA ALA A 223 -13.95 -5.72 8.32
C ALA A 223 -12.56 -5.84 7.69
N ALA A 224 -11.72 -4.79 7.80
CA ALA A 224 -10.34 -4.84 7.35
C ALA A 224 -9.51 -5.86 8.14
N VAL A 225 -9.64 -5.90 9.47
CA VAL A 225 -8.97 -6.88 10.34
C VAL A 225 -9.32 -8.30 9.95
N GLU A 226 -10.59 -8.63 9.79
CA GLU A 226 -11.07 -9.97 9.41
C GLU A 226 -10.51 -10.41 8.05
N ALA A 227 -10.55 -9.51 7.07
CA ALA A 227 -9.97 -9.78 5.75
C ALA A 227 -8.45 -10.01 5.83
N ILE A 228 -7.72 -9.14 6.54
CA ILE A 228 -6.27 -9.23 6.71
C ILE A 228 -5.89 -10.53 7.42
N GLU A 229 -6.59 -10.90 8.49
CA GLU A 229 -6.36 -12.15 9.21
C GLU A 229 -6.60 -13.38 8.33
N SER A 230 -7.63 -13.34 7.47
CA SER A 230 -7.89 -14.40 6.49
C SER A 230 -6.72 -14.58 5.50
N TYR A 231 -6.07 -13.49 5.07
CA TYR A 231 -4.87 -13.56 4.25
C TYR A 231 -3.66 -14.06 5.04
N ALA A 232 -3.44 -13.53 6.23
CA ALA A 232 -2.33 -13.93 7.09
C ALA A 232 -2.37 -15.41 7.49
N ALA A 233 -3.57 -15.96 7.72
CA ALA A 233 -3.77 -17.39 7.97
C ALA A 233 -3.33 -18.28 6.79
N ARG A 234 -3.33 -17.74 5.56
CA ARG A 234 -2.81 -18.39 4.35
C ARG A 234 -1.33 -18.09 4.09
N GLN A 235 -0.61 -17.57 5.08
CA GLN A 235 0.80 -17.18 4.99
C GLN A 235 1.07 -16.05 3.98
N GLU A 236 0.03 -15.27 3.64
CA GLU A 236 0.17 -14.07 2.82
C GLU A 236 0.65 -12.89 3.66
N LYS A 237 1.54 -12.08 3.11
CA LYS A 237 1.82 -10.75 3.65
C LYS A 237 0.86 -9.74 3.05
N VAL A 238 0.41 -8.80 3.88
CA VAL A 238 -0.60 -7.79 3.49
C VAL A 238 -0.02 -6.39 3.64
N LEU A 239 -0.12 -5.61 2.57
CA LEU A 239 0.21 -4.20 2.57
C LEU A 239 -1.07 -3.39 2.67
N VAL A 240 -1.18 -2.56 3.71
CA VAL A 240 -2.36 -1.73 3.95
C VAL A 240 -2.03 -0.28 3.71
N PHE A 241 -2.86 0.42 2.94
CA PHE A 241 -2.77 1.86 2.77
C PHE A 241 -3.98 2.58 3.35
N GLY A 242 -3.72 3.75 3.92
CA GLY A 242 -4.76 4.64 4.38
C GLY A 242 -4.27 6.08 4.53
N ARG A 243 -5.20 7.01 4.59
CA ARG A 243 -4.90 8.46 4.61
C ARG A 243 -4.57 8.97 6.00
N PHE A 244 -5.24 8.44 7.02
CA PHE A 244 -5.26 9.01 8.37
C PHE A 244 -4.52 8.13 9.36
N THR A 245 -3.59 8.72 10.10
CA THR A 245 -2.70 7.99 11.02
C THR A 245 -3.46 7.30 12.16
N ARG A 246 -4.49 7.93 12.74
CA ARG A 246 -5.23 7.36 13.88
C ARG A 246 -5.96 6.05 13.55
N PRO A 247 -6.79 5.95 12.49
CA PRO A 247 -7.39 4.68 12.09
C PRO A 247 -6.35 3.62 11.75
N LEU A 248 -5.23 4.00 11.11
CA LEU A 248 -4.14 3.09 10.81
C LEU A 248 -3.45 2.57 12.07
N ARG A 249 -3.24 3.44 13.07
CA ARG A 249 -2.71 3.06 14.37
C ARG A 249 -3.66 2.09 15.09
N ALA A 250 -4.95 2.42 15.14
CA ALA A 250 -5.96 1.54 15.75
C ALA A 250 -6.03 0.17 15.05
N LEU A 251 -5.96 0.13 13.72
CA LEU A 251 -5.87 -1.11 12.96
C LEU A 251 -4.63 -1.93 13.36
N THR A 252 -3.47 -1.27 13.44
CA THR A 252 -2.20 -1.93 13.80
C THR A 252 -2.24 -2.50 15.22
N GLU A 253 -2.73 -1.71 16.17
CA GLU A 253 -2.85 -2.11 17.58
C GLU A 253 -3.85 -3.26 17.73
N LEU A 254 -4.99 -3.19 17.06
CA LEU A 254 -6.01 -4.25 17.11
C LEU A 254 -5.48 -5.57 16.50
N LEU A 255 -4.80 -5.52 15.36
CA LEU A 255 -4.18 -6.69 14.75
C LEU A 255 -3.14 -7.34 15.67
N ASN A 256 -2.26 -6.54 16.30
CA ASN A 256 -1.27 -7.04 17.25
C ASN A 256 -1.94 -7.64 18.49
N ALA A 257 -2.96 -6.98 19.05
CA ALA A 257 -3.69 -7.48 20.22
C ALA A 257 -4.42 -8.81 19.93
N ARG A 258 -5.05 -8.93 18.76
CA ARG A 258 -5.75 -10.15 18.37
C ARG A 258 -4.77 -11.31 18.14
N GLU A 259 -3.65 -11.07 17.48
CA GLU A 259 -2.62 -12.11 17.28
C GLU A 259 -1.94 -12.49 18.59
N MET A 260 -1.66 -11.54 19.47
CA MET A 260 -1.17 -11.82 20.84
C MET A 260 -2.11 -12.78 21.59
N LEU A 261 -3.41 -12.51 21.60
CA LEU A 261 -4.39 -13.35 22.28
C LEU A 261 -4.46 -14.76 21.65
N ARG A 262 -4.35 -14.88 20.32
CA ARG A 262 -4.26 -16.18 19.65
C ARG A 262 -2.99 -16.93 20.04
N CYS A 263 -1.85 -16.26 20.02
CA CYS A 263 -0.58 -16.87 20.46
C CYS A 263 -0.69 -17.43 21.88
N LEU A 264 -1.33 -16.67 22.79
CA LEU A 264 -1.56 -17.13 24.17
C LEU A 264 -2.52 -18.34 24.26
N GLN A 265 -3.55 -18.39 23.43
CA GLN A 265 -4.49 -19.51 23.38
C GLN A 265 -3.87 -20.78 22.79
N GLU A 266 -2.99 -20.61 21.79
CA GLU A 266 -2.33 -21.69 21.07
C GLU A 266 -0.96 -22.06 21.67
N ASN A 267 -0.55 -21.43 22.76
CA ASN A 267 0.78 -21.58 23.38
C ASN A 267 1.94 -21.30 22.40
N ARG A 268 1.75 -20.37 21.47
CA ARG A 268 2.82 -19.85 20.61
C ARG A 268 3.52 -18.68 21.27
N SER A 269 4.81 -18.53 21.04
CA SER A 269 5.60 -17.42 21.59
C SER A 269 5.16 -16.08 21.02
N TRP A 270 5.20 -15.03 21.87
CA TRP A 270 4.94 -13.64 21.50
C TRP A 270 6.09 -12.74 22.00
N PRO A 271 6.52 -11.70 21.24
CA PRO A 271 7.74 -10.95 21.56
C PRO A 271 7.59 -9.91 22.68
N GLN A 272 6.58 -10.05 23.54
CA GLN A 272 6.32 -9.19 24.69
C GLN A 272 6.20 -10.00 25.97
N SER A 273 6.72 -9.45 27.08
CA SER A 273 6.59 -10.04 28.42
C SER A 273 5.36 -9.53 29.18
N ARG A 274 4.75 -8.46 28.74
CA ARG A 274 3.54 -7.84 29.34
C ARG A 274 2.82 -6.96 28.33
N VAL A 275 1.57 -6.64 28.63
CA VAL A 275 0.82 -5.60 27.93
C VAL A 275 1.27 -4.22 28.42
N HIS A 276 1.63 -3.34 27.50
CA HIS A 276 2.08 -2.00 27.87
C HIS A 276 0.89 -1.16 28.38
N ALA A 277 1.13 -0.42 29.48
CA ALA A 277 0.16 0.47 30.11
C ALA A 277 0.86 1.77 30.53
N GLY A 278 1.16 2.63 29.57
CA GLY A 278 1.85 3.89 29.79
C GLY A 278 1.24 5.05 29.01
N ARG A 279 1.66 6.28 29.31
CA ARG A 279 1.15 7.47 28.59
C ARG A 279 1.53 7.47 27.10
N GLU A 280 2.71 6.95 26.75
CA GLU A 280 3.20 6.91 25.36
C GLU A 280 2.71 5.68 24.61
N LEU A 281 2.49 4.57 25.31
CA LEU A 281 2.02 3.32 24.75
C LEU A 281 1.07 2.63 25.74
N ASP A 282 -0.22 2.61 25.42
CA ASP A 282 -1.27 1.89 26.16
C ASP A 282 -1.97 0.91 25.20
N GLU A 283 -1.66 -0.38 25.33
CA GLU A 283 -2.23 -1.45 24.52
C GLU A 283 -3.54 -2.01 25.09
N TRP A 284 -3.86 -1.73 26.35
CA TRP A 284 -5.04 -2.30 27.02
C TRP A 284 -6.37 -2.02 26.30
N PRO A 285 -6.62 -0.82 25.75
CA PRO A 285 -7.87 -0.59 25.00
C PRO A 285 -8.02 -1.55 23.81
N ALA A 286 -6.95 -1.76 23.03
CA ALA A 286 -6.94 -2.69 21.90
C ALA A 286 -7.09 -4.15 22.37
N VAL A 287 -6.39 -4.54 23.44
CA VAL A 287 -6.46 -5.89 24.04
C VAL A 287 -7.88 -6.20 24.52
N ARG A 288 -8.53 -5.26 25.21
CA ARG A 288 -9.92 -5.44 25.68
C ARG A 288 -10.90 -5.55 24.51
N ALA A 289 -10.72 -4.77 23.45
CA ALA A 289 -11.53 -4.86 22.24
C ALA A 289 -11.31 -6.22 21.55
N ALA A 290 -10.06 -6.62 21.32
CA ALA A 290 -9.70 -7.92 20.75
C ALA A 290 -10.27 -9.09 21.56
N TYR A 291 -10.19 -9.01 22.89
CA TYR A 291 -10.72 -10.02 23.81
C TYR A 291 -12.23 -10.24 23.60
N ARG A 292 -13.01 -9.14 23.53
CA ARG A 292 -14.45 -9.22 23.26
C ARG A 292 -14.75 -9.78 21.88
N GLN A 293 -14.05 -9.30 20.86
CA GLN A 293 -14.27 -9.70 19.45
C GLN A 293 -13.93 -11.17 19.19
N LEU A 294 -12.91 -11.70 19.84
CA LEU A 294 -12.49 -13.10 19.71
C LEU A 294 -13.27 -14.06 20.62
N ASN A 295 -14.17 -13.55 21.48
CA ASN A 295 -14.80 -14.32 22.56
C ASN A 295 -13.77 -15.14 23.34
N CYS A 296 -12.65 -14.49 23.70
CA CYS A 296 -11.50 -15.14 24.29
C CYS A 296 -11.84 -15.76 25.64
N SER A 297 -11.41 -17.00 25.88
CA SER A 297 -11.66 -17.74 27.13
C SER A 297 -10.60 -17.52 28.21
N LEU A 298 -9.54 -16.76 27.91
CA LEU A 298 -8.47 -16.46 28.87
C LEU A 298 -8.96 -15.52 29.97
N ASP A 299 -8.43 -15.62 31.19
CA ASP A 299 -8.65 -14.57 32.18
C ASP A 299 -7.76 -13.36 31.84
N LEU A 300 -8.37 -12.18 31.71
CA LEU A 300 -7.65 -10.92 31.46
C LEU A 300 -6.56 -10.64 32.50
N LYS A 301 -6.76 -11.08 33.75
CA LYS A 301 -5.80 -10.91 34.84
C LYS A 301 -4.56 -11.77 34.70
N GLU A 302 -4.65 -12.86 33.94
CA GLU A 302 -3.55 -13.80 33.72
C GLU A 302 -2.73 -13.49 32.47
N ILE A 303 -3.16 -12.56 31.63
CA ILE A 303 -2.50 -12.26 30.34
C ILE A 303 -1.03 -11.95 30.56
N ASP A 304 -0.70 -11.03 31.45
CA ASP A 304 0.70 -10.65 31.71
C ASP A 304 1.53 -11.82 32.22
N SER A 305 0.99 -12.64 33.15
CA SER A 305 1.69 -13.81 33.66
C SER A 305 1.94 -14.88 32.60
N ARG A 306 1.04 -15.01 31.63
CA ARG A 306 1.20 -15.92 30.49
C ARG A 306 2.22 -15.39 29.50
N LEU A 307 2.16 -14.09 29.20
CA LEU A 307 3.15 -13.42 28.36
C LEU A 307 4.56 -13.55 28.94
N GLU A 308 4.73 -13.29 30.23
CA GLU A 308 6.03 -13.42 30.91
C GLU A 308 6.60 -14.83 30.81
N ARG A 309 5.76 -15.87 30.99
CA ARG A 309 6.17 -17.26 30.85
C ARG A 309 6.63 -17.59 29.42
N GLN A 310 5.84 -17.25 28.42
CA GLN A 310 6.18 -17.50 27.02
C GLN A 310 7.40 -16.68 26.58
N TYR A 311 7.50 -15.44 27.06
CA TYR A 311 8.66 -14.60 26.76
C TYR A 311 9.95 -15.15 27.35
N SER A 312 9.89 -15.80 28.50
CA SER A 312 11.06 -16.47 29.09
C SER A 312 11.57 -17.61 28.21
N GLU A 313 10.68 -18.40 27.59
CA GLU A 313 11.06 -19.44 26.63
C GLU A 313 11.74 -18.85 25.39
N LEU A 314 11.20 -17.77 24.85
CA LEU A 314 11.83 -17.03 23.76
C LEU A 314 13.19 -16.46 24.18
N GLY A 315 13.31 -16.03 25.42
CA GLY A 315 14.56 -15.53 26.02
C GLY A 315 15.69 -16.56 25.96
N TYR A 316 15.43 -17.83 26.26
CA TYR A 316 16.46 -18.90 26.19
C TYR A 316 16.99 -19.11 24.76
N ARG A 317 16.12 -19.01 23.75
CA ARG A 317 16.55 -19.09 22.34
C ARG A 317 17.43 -17.92 21.96
N ARG A 318 17.01 -16.69 22.32
CA ARG A 318 17.75 -15.46 22.04
C ARG A 318 19.07 -15.39 22.78
N GLU A 319 19.14 -15.95 24.00
CA GLU A 319 20.38 -16.03 24.77
C GLU A 319 21.44 -16.88 24.07
N ARG A 320 21.08 -18.08 23.58
CA ARG A 320 21.99 -18.93 22.82
C ARG A 320 22.48 -18.25 21.52
N LEU A 321 21.62 -17.48 20.86
CA LEU A 321 22.02 -16.71 19.70
C LEU A 321 22.94 -15.54 20.10
N ARG A 322 22.62 -14.85 21.20
CA ARG A 322 23.42 -13.71 21.72
C ARG A 322 24.85 -14.12 22.06
N GLU A 323 25.02 -15.24 22.73
CA GLU A 323 26.35 -15.74 23.13
C GLU A 323 27.28 -15.97 21.93
N ARG A 324 26.73 -16.40 20.79
CA ARG A 324 27.48 -16.79 19.60
C ARG A 324 27.23 -15.93 18.38
N VAL A 325 26.55 -14.79 18.53
CA VAL A 325 26.06 -14.00 17.38
C VAL A 325 27.21 -13.56 16.47
N PHE A 326 28.29 -13.05 17.03
CA PHE A 326 29.42 -12.60 16.24
C PHE A 326 30.19 -13.74 15.59
N GLU A 327 30.39 -14.86 16.31
CA GLU A 327 31.04 -16.06 15.78
C GLU A 327 30.26 -16.62 14.58
N ARG A 328 28.91 -16.69 14.69
CA ARG A 328 28.04 -17.15 13.61
C ARG A 328 28.04 -16.23 12.40
N ILE A 329 27.98 -14.91 12.62
CA ILE A 329 28.09 -13.94 11.53
C ILE A 329 29.43 -14.10 10.84
N GLU A 330 30.55 -14.13 11.58
CA GLU A 330 31.90 -14.24 11.06
C GLU A 330 32.11 -15.53 10.26
N ALA A 331 31.67 -16.66 10.80
CA ALA A 331 31.74 -17.96 10.13
C ALA A 331 30.92 -18.01 8.83
N GLY A 332 29.79 -17.32 8.80
CA GLY A 332 28.92 -17.27 7.62
C GLY A 332 29.32 -16.26 6.55
N LEU A 333 30.23 -15.31 6.86
CA LEU A 333 30.63 -14.25 5.92
C LEU A 333 31.36 -14.75 4.68
N GLY A 334 32.05 -15.90 4.73
CA GLY A 334 32.70 -16.52 3.57
C GLY A 334 33.45 -15.54 2.66
N GLY A 335 32.96 -15.34 1.44
CA GLY A 335 33.47 -14.38 0.45
C GLY A 335 32.83 -12.99 0.49
N SER A 336 32.18 -12.60 1.59
CA SER A 336 31.50 -11.30 1.73
C SER A 336 32.48 -10.13 1.65
N SER A 337 31.94 -8.94 1.34
CA SER A 337 32.72 -7.71 1.15
C SER A 337 33.62 -7.41 2.37
N GLN A 338 34.77 -6.84 2.10
CA GLN A 338 35.71 -6.35 3.12
C GLN A 338 35.02 -5.39 4.09
N GLU A 339 34.14 -4.61 3.57
CA GLU A 339 33.30 -3.66 4.26
C GLU A 339 32.42 -4.26 5.39
N THR A 340 31.66 -5.32 5.10
CA THR A 340 30.85 -6.00 6.14
C THR A 340 31.73 -6.50 7.27
N ARG A 341 32.95 -6.97 6.96
CA ARG A 341 33.91 -7.39 7.96
C ARG A 341 34.40 -6.24 8.83
N MET A 342 34.62 -5.04 8.23
CA MET A 342 35.01 -3.85 8.99
C MET A 342 33.91 -3.36 9.92
N ILE A 343 32.65 -3.36 9.46
CA ILE A 343 31.50 -3.01 10.30
C ILE A 343 31.31 -4.06 11.41
N LEU A 344 31.49 -5.36 11.12
CA LEU A 344 31.47 -6.40 12.14
C LEU A 344 32.56 -6.22 13.18
N ALA A 345 33.79 -5.88 12.76
CA ALA A 345 34.90 -5.59 13.67
C ALA A 345 34.61 -4.34 14.54
N ALA A 346 34.02 -3.30 13.97
CA ALA A 346 33.55 -2.13 14.71
C ALA A 346 32.48 -2.53 15.75
N ALA A 347 31.52 -3.37 15.35
CA ALA A 347 30.51 -3.92 16.25
C ALA A 347 31.13 -4.73 17.40
N GLN A 348 32.08 -5.58 17.09
CA GLN A 348 32.78 -6.39 18.11
C GLN A 348 33.61 -5.52 19.07
N SER A 349 34.25 -4.47 18.59
CA SER A 349 35.06 -3.56 19.42
C SER A 349 34.25 -2.71 20.38
N SER A 350 33.02 -2.35 20.00
CA SER A 350 32.09 -1.56 20.80
C SER A 350 31.07 -2.41 21.59
N ALA A 351 31.12 -3.74 21.44
CA ALA A 351 30.07 -4.63 21.90
C ALA A 351 29.93 -4.70 23.42
N ARG A 352 28.91 -4.02 23.92
CA ARG A 352 28.33 -4.24 25.23
C ARG A 352 27.34 -5.42 25.14
N ASP A 353 27.02 -6.05 26.25
CA ASP A 353 26.02 -7.12 26.30
C ASP A 353 24.66 -6.72 25.72
N GLU A 354 24.29 -5.44 25.89
CA GLU A 354 23.08 -4.85 25.31
C GLU A 354 23.10 -4.87 23.79
N THR A 355 24.21 -4.49 23.16
CA THR A 355 24.39 -4.50 21.70
C THR A 355 24.26 -5.89 21.11
N ARG A 356 24.85 -6.91 21.75
CA ARG A 356 24.72 -8.31 21.35
C ARG A 356 23.26 -8.77 21.43
N ALA A 357 22.54 -8.36 22.48
CA ALA A 357 21.12 -8.68 22.65
C ALA A 357 20.25 -8.05 21.57
N LEU A 358 20.54 -6.81 21.15
CA LEU A 358 19.83 -6.12 20.07
C LEU A 358 20.06 -6.82 18.72
N ILE A 359 21.32 -7.17 18.39
CA ILE A 359 21.64 -7.89 17.16
C ILE A 359 20.95 -9.25 17.16
N ALA A 360 21.06 -10.00 18.25
CA ALA A 360 20.44 -11.34 18.36
C ALA A 360 18.91 -11.24 18.18
N ARG A 361 18.27 -10.21 18.74
CA ARG A 361 16.84 -9.98 18.55
C ARG A 361 16.50 -9.62 17.12
N ALA A 362 17.26 -8.73 16.48
CA ALA A 362 17.06 -8.34 15.10
C ALA A 362 17.21 -9.54 14.15
N LEU A 363 18.23 -10.37 14.36
CA LEU A 363 18.44 -11.59 13.59
C LEU A 363 17.33 -12.61 13.83
N ASP A 364 16.90 -12.83 15.09
CA ASP A 364 15.81 -13.74 15.44
C ASP A 364 14.48 -13.36 14.76
N GLU A 365 14.21 -12.06 14.60
CA GLU A 365 13.01 -11.56 13.90
C GLU A 365 13.12 -11.61 12.37
N LEU A 366 14.34 -11.52 11.82
CA LEU A 366 14.58 -11.62 10.37
C LEU A 366 14.69 -13.07 9.87
N LEU A 367 15.02 -14.00 10.76
CA LEU A 367 15.21 -15.41 10.44
C LEU A 367 13.94 -16.22 10.72
N GLU A 368 13.83 -17.40 10.15
CA GLU A 368 12.66 -18.27 10.35
C GLU A 368 12.53 -18.72 11.81
N ALA A 369 11.34 -18.54 12.37
CA ALA A 369 11.08 -18.76 13.78
C ALA A 369 11.29 -20.23 14.24
N ASP A 370 11.07 -21.20 13.34
CA ASP A 370 11.02 -22.63 13.69
C ASP A 370 12.30 -23.40 13.37
N VAL A 371 13.29 -22.75 12.77
CA VAL A 371 14.56 -23.39 12.38
C VAL A 371 15.71 -22.71 13.12
N GLU A 372 16.62 -23.50 13.71
CA GLU A 372 17.85 -22.94 14.27
C GLU A 372 18.67 -22.34 13.12
N PRO A 373 18.94 -21.01 13.14
CA PRO A 373 19.56 -20.34 11.99
C PRO A 373 20.97 -20.87 11.78
N ASP A 374 21.34 -21.15 10.54
CA ASP A 374 22.72 -21.47 10.19
C ASP A 374 23.59 -20.19 10.15
N ASP A 375 24.91 -20.38 10.14
CA ASP A 375 25.86 -19.27 10.17
C ASP A 375 25.74 -18.38 8.93
N ARG A 376 25.44 -18.99 7.76
CA ARG A 376 25.23 -18.26 6.49
C ARG A 376 23.97 -17.41 6.53
N ALA A 377 22.88 -17.92 7.11
CA ALA A 377 21.64 -17.15 7.28
C ALA A 377 21.85 -15.94 8.20
N CYS A 378 22.61 -16.12 9.30
CA CYS A 378 22.98 -15.01 10.20
C CYS A 378 23.80 -13.95 9.48
N ALA A 379 24.81 -14.34 8.71
CA ALA A 379 25.66 -13.41 7.94
C ALA A 379 24.86 -12.66 6.86
N LEU A 380 23.99 -13.35 6.13
CA LEU A 380 23.12 -12.72 5.13
C LEU A 380 22.14 -11.73 5.76
N ALA A 381 21.53 -12.07 6.89
CA ALA A 381 20.63 -11.18 7.59
C ALA A 381 21.35 -9.93 8.13
N PHE A 382 22.59 -10.10 8.60
CA PHE A 382 23.43 -8.98 9.04
C PHE A 382 23.85 -8.08 7.86
N ASN A 383 24.28 -8.65 6.74
CA ASN A 383 24.58 -7.91 5.52
C ASN A 383 23.40 -7.09 5.03
N ASP A 384 22.19 -7.67 5.06
CA ASP A 384 20.98 -6.98 4.63
C ASP A 384 20.64 -5.79 5.56
N LEU A 385 20.88 -5.92 6.88
CA LEU A 385 20.74 -4.81 7.82
C LEU A 385 21.70 -3.67 7.50
N ILE A 386 22.96 -3.98 7.21
CA ILE A 386 23.97 -3.00 6.79
C ILE A 386 23.52 -2.32 5.48
N ALA A 387 23.12 -3.11 4.48
CA ALA A 387 22.70 -2.60 3.20
C ALA A 387 21.49 -1.66 3.32
N ALA A 388 20.52 -1.97 4.20
CA ALA A 388 19.36 -1.13 4.45
C ALA A 388 19.71 0.26 4.99
N LEU A 389 20.83 0.41 5.69
CA LEU A 389 21.30 1.70 6.20
C LEU A 389 22.15 2.48 5.18
N ARG A 390 22.89 1.74 4.35
CA ARG A 390 23.82 2.32 3.39
C ARG A 390 23.19 2.88 2.13
N ASP A 391 21.96 2.54 1.83
CA ASP A 391 21.30 3.00 0.61
C ASP A 391 21.31 4.55 0.57
N ARG A 392 22.53 5.08 0.38
CA ARG A 392 22.78 6.44 -0.05
C ARG A 392 22.16 6.55 -1.43
N ASP A 393 21.51 7.64 -1.72
CA ASP A 393 20.92 7.98 -3.00
C ASP A 393 21.76 7.43 -4.17
N GLU A 394 21.12 6.73 -5.11
CA GLU A 394 21.74 6.08 -6.29
C GLU A 394 22.65 7.02 -7.13
N VAL A 395 22.81 8.26 -6.74
CA VAL A 395 23.62 9.29 -7.42
C VAL A 395 25.11 9.14 -7.17
N ASP A 396 25.54 8.42 -6.12
CA ASP A 396 26.97 8.26 -5.75
C ASP A 396 27.51 6.82 -5.94
N SER A 397 26.86 5.99 -6.78
CA SER A 397 27.24 4.58 -7.00
C SER A 397 28.59 4.38 -7.71
N ASP A 398 29.25 5.42 -8.19
CA ASP A 398 30.54 5.34 -8.90
C ASP A 398 31.78 5.48 -7.99
N ARG A 399 31.60 5.57 -6.68
CA ARG A 399 32.72 5.49 -5.74
C ARG A 399 32.67 4.17 -4.97
N GLU A 400 33.33 3.16 -5.48
CA GLU A 400 33.96 2.10 -4.66
C GLU A 400 35.05 2.74 -3.82
N ALA A 401 34.66 3.61 -2.85
CA ALA A 401 35.58 4.09 -1.86
C ALA A 401 35.76 2.96 -0.84
N ASP A 402 36.95 2.45 -0.71
CA ASP A 402 37.34 1.57 0.40
C ASP A 402 36.91 2.24 1.70
N LEU A 403 35.99 1.60 2.43
CA LEU A 403 35.50 2.08 3.72
C LEU A 403 36.70 2.15 4.69
N ASP A 404 36.90 3.28 5.32
CA ASP A 404 37.93 3.38 6.36
C ASP A 404 37.37 2.92 7.72
N GLU A 405 38.29 2.78 8.72
CA GLU A 405 37.92 2.27 10.04
C GLU A 405 37.03 3.24 10.83
N GLU A 406 37.11 4.54 10.55
CA GLU A 406 36.32 5.58 11.19
C GLU A 406 34.90 5.65 10.61
N GLU A 407 34.78 5.58 9.31
CA GLU A 407 33.48 5.44 8.59
C GLU A 407 32.75 4.16 9.00
N ALA A 408 33.45 3.03 9.17
CA ALA A 408 32.86 1.79 9.66
C ALA A 408 32.29 1.92 11.08
N LYS A 409 32.95 2.70 11.96
CA LYS A 409 32.46 2.97 13.32
C LYS A 409 31.24 3.90 13.31
N GLU A 410 31.22 4.90 12.43
CA GLU A 410 30.05 5.79 12.28
C GLU A 410 28.82 5.03 11.77
N LEU A 411 29.00 4.22 10.74
CA LEU A 411 27.93 3.35 10.21
C LEU A 411 27.42 2.38 11.28
N TRP A 412 28.33 1.80 12.05
CA TRP A 412 27.93 0.93 13.15
C TRP A 412 27.13 1.69 14.22
N SER A 413 27.55 2.89 14.61
CA SER A 413 26.80 3.71 15.56
C SER A 413 25.38 4.03 15.09
N SER A 414 25.21 4.35 13.80
CA SER A 414 23.90 4.57 13.20
C SER A 414 23.03 3.32 13.18
N LEU A 415 23.65 2.16 12.89
CA LEU A 415 22.97 0.86 12.96
C LEU A 415 22.54 0.54 14.39
N GLU A 416 23.43 0.70 15.37
CA GLU A 416 23.12 0.45 16.78
C GLU A 416 21.97 1.32 17.28
N GLU A 417 21.93 2.60 16.91
CA GLU A 417 20.83 3.52 17.24
C GLU A 417 19.51 3.00 16.65
N THR A 418 19.52 2.63 15.37
CA THR A 418 18.34 2.07 14.68
C THR A 418 17.86 0.77 15.32
N LEU A 419 18.79 -0.13 15.65
CA LEU A 419 18.46 -1.37 16.34
C LEU A 419 17.87 -1.12 17.73
N ARG A 420 18.37 -0.12 18.46
CA ARG A 420 17.84 0.25 19.77
C ARG A 420 16.42 0.83 19.67
N GLU A 421 16.14 1.63 18.67
CA GLU A 421 14.80 2.18 18.43
C GLU A 421 13.80 1.09 18.03
N GLU A 422 14.20 0.18 17.15
CA GLU A 422 13.32 -0.84 16.62
C GLU A 422 13.14 -2.04 17.56
N TYR A 423 14.21 -2.51 18.16
CA TYR A 423 14.24 -3.73 18.95
C TYR A 423 14.45 -3.50 20.47
N GLY A 424 14.71 -2.26 20.90
CA GLY A 424 14.86 -1.92 22.32
C GLY A 424 13.57 -2.04 23.12
N VAL A 425 12.42 -1.71 22.50
CA VAL A 425 11.11 -1.85 23.12
C VAL A 425 10.47 -3.17 22.70
N GLN A 426 10.02 -3.95 23.71
CA GLN A 426 9.28 -5.19 23.46
C GLN A 426 7.85 -4.83 23.03
N ARG A 427 7.53 -4.99 21.77
CA ARG A 427 6.18 -4.73 21.23
C ARG A 427 5.80 -5.77 20.17
N GLY A 428 4.51 -5.90 19.94
CA GLY A 428 3.99 -6.76 18.89
C GLY A 428 4.55 -6.40 17.52
N THR A 429 4.92 -7.41 16.77
CA THR A 429 5.55 -7.26 15.45
C THR A 429 4.72 -7.83 14.31
N PHE A 430 3.54 -8.41 14.61
CA PHE A 430 2.66 -8.97 13.59
C PHE A 430 2.21 -7.90 12.57
N ALA A 431 1.80 -6.72 13.04
CA ALA A 431 1.51 -5.55 12.24
C ALA A 431 2.40 -4.37 12.64
N ARG A 432 2.95 -3.64 11.68
CA ARG A 432 3.79 -2.46 11.89
C ARG A 432 3.26 -1.28 11.09
N LEU A 433 3.25 -0.10 11.72
CA LEU A 433 2.81 1.15 11.12
C LEU A 433 4.01 1.97 10.62
N MET A 434 3.88 2.48 9.38
CA MET A 434 4.83 3.38 8.73
C MET A 434 4.09 4.66 8.33
N TYR A 435 4.50 5.80 8.88
CA TYR A 435 3.86 7.10 8.64
C TYR A 435 4.93 8.22 8.50
N GLY A 436 4.49 9.47 8.29
CA GLY A 436 5.37 10.59 7.95
C GLY A 436 6.55 10.79 8.89
N GLU A 437 6.34 10.61 10.20
CA GLU A 437 7.37 10.77 11.22
C GLU A 437 8.31 9.58 11.38
N THR A 438 8.03 8.43 10.74
CA THR A 438 8.91 7.27 10.79
C THR A 438 10.26 7.60 10.15
N LYS A 439 11.35 7.46 10.89
CA LYS A 439 12.71 7.73 10.42
C LYS A 439 13.05 6.89 9.19
N LEU A 440 13.89 7.42 8.30
CA LEU A 440 14.25 6.75 7.04
C LEU A 440 14.91 5.38 7.29
N ALA A 441 15.82 5.28 8.26
CA ALA A 441 16.48 4.03 8.64
C ALA A 441 15.46 2.97 9.08
N THR A 442 14.50 3.34 9.93
CA THR A 442 13.38 2.48 10.34
C THR A 442 12.54 2.01 9.15
N ARG A 443 12.23 2.92 8.21
CA ARG A 443 11.47 2.55 6.99
C ARG A 443 12.20 1.50 6.17
N ARG A 444 13.51 1.63 6.00
CA ARG A 444 14.35 0.68 5.27
C ARG A 444 14.42 -0.66 5.98
N THR A 445 14.60 -0.67 7.29
CA THR A 445 14.58 -1.91 8.10
C THR A 445 13.23 -2.62 8.02
N LEU A 446 12.12 -1.88 8.09
CA LEU A 446 10.78 -2.45 7.92
C LEU A 446 10.56 -2.98 6.50
N GLN A 447 11.05 -2.29 5.48
CA GLN A 447 11.01 -2.74 4.09
C GLN A 447 11.79 -4.05 3.91
N LEU A 448 13.00 -4.13 4.48
CA LEU A 448 13.82 -5.32 4.47
C LEU A 448 13.09 -6.50 5.11
N ALA A 449 12.61 -6.31 6.32
CA ALA A 449 11.88 -7.36 7.05
C ALA A 449 10.59 -7.76 6.33
N PHE A 450 9.83 -6.81 5.79
CA PHE A 450 8.59 -7.11 5.07
C PHE A 450 8.82 -7.88 3.76
N ASN A 451 9.95 -7.68 3.08
CA ASN A 451 10.30 -8.39 1.84
C ASN A 451 10.77 -9.84 2.04
N ARG A 452 10.97 -10.29 3.28
CA ARG A 452 11.26 -11.69 3.60
C ARG A 452 9.96 -12.45 3.88
N SER A 453 9.74 -13.59 3.27
CA SER A 453 8.47 -14.33 3.35
C SER A 453 8.14 -14.84 4.76
N SER A 454 9.14 -15.31 5.49
CA SER A 454 9.00 -15.93 6.81
C SER A 454 9.02 -14.94 7.97
N SER A 455 9.63 -13.76 7.81
CA SER A 455 9.83 -12.77 8.88
C SER A 455 8.57 -11.96 9.20
N PHE A 456 8.56 -11.32 10.36
CA PHE A 456 7.62 -10.26 10.71
C PHE A 456 8.12 -8.89 10.17
N PRO A 457 7.22 -7.93 9.89
CA PRO A 457 5.78 -8.02 10.06
C PRO A 457 5.08 -8.83 8.95
N ARG A 458 3.96 -9.45 9.29
CA ARG A 458 3.03 -10.04 8.32
C ARG A 458 2.17 -8.97 7.64
N VAL A 459 1.88 -7.90 8.38
CA VAL A 459 1.08 -6.77 7.91
C VAL A 459 1.89 -5.48 8.01
N LEU A 460 2.11 -4.83 6.89
CA LEU A 460 2.69 -3.49 6.86
C LEU A 460 1.60 -2.48 6.58
N VAL A 461 1.36 -1.61 7.55
CA VAL A 461 0.36 -0.53 7.45
C VAL A 461 1.10 0.75 7.10
N ALA A 462 0.78 1.37 5.99
CA ALA A 462 1.47 2.56 5.50
C ALA A 462 0.51 3.73 5.29
N GLN A 463 0.89 4.90 5.76
CA GLN A 463 0.18 6.12 5.40
C GLN A 463 0.41 6.42 3.92
N SER A 464 -0.63 6.85 3.21
CA SER A 464 -0.60 7.10 1.76
C SER A 464 0.53 8.03 1.31
N MET A 465 0.89 9.02 2.13
CA MET A 465 2.01 9.93 1.89
C MET A 465 3.34 9.19 1.78
N VAL A 466 3.63 8.34 2.76
CA VAL A 466 4.86 7.53 2.81
C VAL A 466 4.89 6.50 1.68
N GLY A 467 3.73 5.99 1.31
CA GLY A 467 3.60 5.09 0.17
C GLY A 467 4.06 5.69 -1.18
N ARG A 468 4.22 7.01 -1.29
CA ARG A 468 4.76 7.70 -2.48
C ARG A 468 6.29 7.67 -2.57
N GLU A 469 6.98 7.46 -1.45
CA GLU A 469 8.44 7.44 -1.38
C GLU A 469 8.99 6.08 -1.83
N GLY A 470 9.33 5.87 -3.04
CA GLY A 470 10.15 4.82 -3.65
C GLY A 470 10.23 3.39 -3.07
N LEU A 471 9.46 3.05 -2.04
CA LEU A 471 9.52 1.78 -1.32
C LEU A 471 9.28 0.58 -2.25
N ASN A 472 10.15 -0.42 -2.14
CA ASN A 472 10.04 -1.70 -2.86
C ASN A 472 9.48 -2.76 -1.92
N LEU A 473 8.20 -3.12 -2.04
CA LEU A 473 7.51 -4.07 -1.14
C LEU A 473 6.99 -5.31 -1.87
N HIS A 474 7.56 -5.60 -3.03
CA HIS A 474 7.06 -6.57 -3.99
C HIS A 474 7.59 -8.00 -3.81
N GLN A 475 8.64 -8.19 -2.98
CA GLN A 475 9.30 -9.51 -2.91
C GLN A 475 8.51 -10.55 -2.12
N ALA A 476 7.73 -10.14 -1.11
CA ALA A 476 6.97 -11.07 -0.29
C ALA A 476 5.47 -10.75 -0.21
N CYS A 477 4.99 -9.74 -0.94
CA CYS A 477 3.61 -9.30 -0.88
C CYS A 477 2.98 -9.19 -2.27
N ARG A 478 1.70 -9.59 -2.37
CA ARG A 478 0.84 -9.41 -3.55
C ARG A 478 -0.59 -8.98 -3.19
N VAL A 479 -0.86 -8.72 -1.91
CA VAL A 479 -2.17 -8.31 -1.40
C VAL A 479 -2.09 -6.88 -0.90
N VAL A 480 -2.93 -6.00 -1.44
CA VAL A 480 -3.01 -4.59 -1.07
C VAL A 480 -4.41 -4.29 -0.54
N VAL A 481 -4.51 -3.86 0.70
CA VAL A 481 -5.75 -3.39 1.31
C VAL A 481 -5.77 -1.86 1.31
N LEU A 482 -6.84 -1.27 0.78
CA LEU A 482 -7.07 0.16 0.79
C LEU A 482 -8.10 0.47 1.89
N LEU A 483 -7.63 0.76 3.10
CA LEU A 483 -8.52 1.10 4.22
C LEU A 483 -9.28 2.41 3.94
N HIS A 484 -8.62 3.33 3.27
CA HIS A 484 -9.19 4.58 2.80
C HIS A 484 -8.76 4.78 1.35
N PRO A 485 -9.59 4.37 0.36
CA PRO A 485 -9.28 4.60 -1.03
C PRO A 485 -9.03 6.08 -1.32
N GLU A 486 -7.99 6.37 -2.08
CA GLU A 486 -7.64 7.73 -2.46
C GLU A 486 -8.58 8.25 -3.54
N TRP A 487 -8.76 9.57 -3.62
CA TRP A 487 -9.53 10.22 -4.69
C TRP A 487 -8.80 10.24 -6.03
N ASN A 488 -7.47 10.17 -5.96
CA ASN A 488 -6.60 10.28 -7.10
C ASN A 488 -6.19 8.88 -7.58
N PRO A 489 -6.61 8.44 -8.77
CA PRO A 489 -6.27 7.12 -9.30
C PRO A 489 -4.77 6.94 -9.52
N GLY A 490 -4.01 8.01 -9.79
CA GLY A 490 -2.57 7.96 -9.90
C GLY A 490 -1.89 7.56 -8.60
N VAL A 491 -2.42 8.00 -7.45
CA VAL A 491 -1.94 7.57 -6.14
C VAL A 491 -2.22 6.09 -5.89
N VAL A 492 -3.41 5.62 -6.25
CA VAL A 492 -3.77 4.19 -6.17
C VAL A 492 -2.84 3.33 -7.02
N GLU A 493 -2.55 3.76 -8.27
CA GLU A 493 -1.57 3.09 -9.13
C GLU A 493 -0.17 3.07 -8.52
N GLN A 494 0.27 4.14 -7.88
CA GLN A 494 1.55 4.18 -7.17
C GLN A 494 1.56 3.20 -5.98
N GLN A 495 0.48 3.11 -5.21
CA GLN A 495 0.34 2.17 -4.09
C GLN A 495 0.40 0.72 -4.57
N ILE A 496 -0.35 0.36 -5.60
CA ILE A 496 -0.31 -0.98 -6.20
C ILE A 496 1.07 -1.26 -6.81
N GLY A 497 1.67 -0.26 -7.43
CA GLY A 497 3.02 -0.33 -7.98
C GLY A 497 4.12 -0.69 -6.97
N ARG A 498 3.84 -0.64 -5.64
CA ARG A 498 4.78 -1.11 -4.62
C ARG A 498 4.92 -2.63 -4.60
N VAL A 499 3.89 -3.36 -5.02
CA VAL A 499 3.87 -4.83 -5.10
C VAL A 499 3.95 -5.34 -6.55
N ASP A 500 3.58 -4.50 -7.53
CA ASP A 500 3.58 -4.83 -8.95
C ASP A 500 4.87 -4.37 -9.64
N ARG A 501 5.95 -5.11 -9.42
CA ARG A 501 7.27 -4.84 -10.01
C ARG A 501 7.87 -6.08 -10.67
N VAL A 502 8.94 -5.86 -11.45
CA VAL A 502 9.75 -6.97 -12.00
C VAL A 502 10.32 -7.80 -10.84
N GLY A 503 10.25 -9.12 -10.95
CA GLY A 503 10.70 -10.03 -9.89
C GLY A 503 9.79 -10.08 -8.66
N SER A 504 8.54 -9.60 -8.77
CA SER A 504 7.57 -9.63 -7.68
C SER A 504 7.22 -11.05 -7.23
N ARG A 505 6.70 -11.19 -6.02
CA ARG A 505 6.16 -12.44 -5.50
C ARG A 505 5.12 -13.03 -6.45
N TRP A 506 4.21 -12.20 -6.97
CA TRP A 506 3.22 -12.62 -7.95
C TRP A 506 3.85 -13.30 -9.17
N ALA A 507 4.89 -12.69 -9.76
CA ALA A 507 5.55 -13.24 -10.94
C ALA A 507 6.21 -14.60 -10.66
N ARG A 508 6.87 -14.75 -9.50
CA ARG A 508 7.50 -16.01 -9.09
C ARG A 508 6.47 -17.10 -8.80
N GLU A 509 5.37 -16.76 -8.11
CA GLU A 509 4.27 -17.70 -7.87
C GLU A 509 3.58 -18.13 -9.17
N LEU A 510 3.49 -17.22 -10.15
CA LEU A 510 2.99 -17.55 -11.49
C LEU A 510 3.89 -18.58 -12.18
N ASP A 511 5.22 -18.40 -12.09
CA ASP A 511 6.17 -19.37 -12.68
C ASP A 511 5.99 -20.76 -12.07
N VAL A 512 5.84 -20.84 -10.75
CA VAL A 512 5.58 -22.10 -10.03
C VAL A 512 4.23 -22.69 -10.44
N ALA A 513 3.16 -21.88 -10.43
CA ALA A 513 1.82 -22.34 -10.78
C ALA A 513 1.73 -22.90 -12.19
N VAL A 514 2.38 -22.24 -13.15
CA VAL A 514 2.46 -22.72 -14.55
C VAL A 514 3.27 -24.00 -14.64
N ALA A 515 4.40 -24.12 -13.92
CA ALA A 515 5.20 -25.35 -13.88
C ALA A 515 4.42 -26.53 -13.28
N GLU A 516 3.54 -26.28 -12.31
CA GLU A 516 2.62 -27.25 -11.72
C GLU A 516 1.40 -27.57 -12.59
N GLY A 517 1.28 -26.95 -13.78
CA GLY A 517 0.15 -27.15 -14.69
C GLY A 517 -1.16 -26.50 -14.24
N LYS A 518 -1.12 -25.56 -13.32
CA LYS A 518 -2.31 -24.79 -12.92
C LYS A 518 -2.77 -23.90 -14.08
N LEU A 519 -4.05 -23.87 -14.30
CA LEU A 519 -4.72 -23.09 -15.34
C LEU A 519 -5.87 -22.30 -14.74
N LYS A 520 -6.28 -21.23 -15.39
CA LYS A 520 -7.48 -20.44 -15.07
C LYS A 520 -7.48 -19.90 -13.65
N ASP A 521 -8.46 -20.31 -12.84
CA ASP A 521 -8.67 -19.82 -11.47
C ASP A 521 -7.55 -20.21 -10.48
N GLY A 522 -6.69 -21.17 -10.86
CA GLY A 522 -5.53 -21.55 -10.06
C GLY A 522 -4.31 -20.64 -10.22
N LEU A 523 -4.35 -19.64 -11.11
CA LEU A 523 -3.26 -18.71 -11.30
C LEU A 523 -3.25 -17.62 -10.22
N PRO A 524 -2.08 -17.29 -9.66
CA PRO A 524 -1.97 -16.21 -8.67
C PRO A 524 -2.28 -14.85 -9.29
N ARG A 525 -2.87 -13.97 -8.50
CA ARG A 525 -3.18 -12.58 -8.90
C ARG A 525 -2.69 -11.60 -7.83
N ILE A 526 -2.44 -10.36 -8.23
CA ILE A 526 -2.29 -9.25 -7.29
C ILE A 526 -3.69 -8.86 -6.86
N GLU A 527 -3.96 -8.94 -5.56
CA GLU A 527 -5.27 -8.68 -5.00
C GLU A 527 -5.34 -7.27 -4.42
N ILE A 528 -6.35 -6.51 -4.82
CA ILE A 528 -6.59 -5.12 -4.40
C ILE A 528 -7.91 -5.10 -3.65
N CYS A 529 -7.84 -4.79 -2.36
CA CYS A 529 -8.95 -4.95 -1.44
C CYS A 529 -9.38 -3.59 -0.85
N PRO A 530 -10.21 -2.79 -1.53
CA PRO A 530 -10.77 -1.57 -0.94
C PRO A 530 -11.81 -1.91 0.12
N VAL A 531 -11.82 -1.13 1.21
CA VAL A 531 -12.86 -1.21 2.25
C VAL A 531 -13.94 -0.20 1.93
N ILE A 532 -15.19 -0.65 1.77
CA ILE A 532 -16.28 0.17 1.26
C ILE A 532 -17.54 -0.06 2.08
N PHE A 533 -18.14 1.02 2.57
CA PHE A 533 -19.50 1.01 3.10
C PHE A 533 -20.49 1.00 1.94
N GLN A 534 -21.29 -0.05 1.84
CA GLN A 534 -22.32 -0.15 0.82
C GLN A 534 -23.49 0.82 1.11
N ASP A 535 -24.17 1.25 0.06
CA ASP A 535 -25.31 2.16 0.10
C ASP A 535 -24.98 3.52 0.74
N THR A 536 -23.70 3.92 0.70
CA THR A 536 -23.23 5.22 1.23
C THR A 536 -22.45 6.00 0.20
N TYR A 537 -22.03 7.22 0.59
CA TYR A 537 -21.17 8.06 -0.23
C TYR A 537 -19.80 7.40 -0.53
N ASP A 538 -19.32 6.50 0.31
CA ASP A 538 -18.06 5.77 0.09
C ASP A 538 -18.16 4.87 -1.15
N GLU A 539 -19.30 4.19 -1.34
CA GLU A 539 -19.54 3.39 -2.55
C GLU A 539 -19.58 4.26 -3.81
N HIS A 540 -20.31 5.37 -3.75
CA HIS A 540 -20.33 6.33 -4.85
C HIS A 540 -18.92 6.87 -5.16
N HIS A 541 -18.15 7.17 -4.12
CA HIS A 541 -16.77 7.62 -4.25
C HIS A 541 -15.90 6.55 -4.95
N TRP A 542 -16.04 5.29 -4.55
CA TRP A 542 -15.33 4.18 -5.17
C TRP A 542 -15.69 4.02 -6.65
N LEU A 543 -16.97 4.15 -7.01
CA LEU A 543 -17.42 4.10 -8.40
C LEU A 543 -16.79 5.23 -9.23
N VAL A 544 -16.81 6.46 -8.74
CA VAL A 544 -16.18 7.62 -9.41
C VAL A 544 -14.67 7.43 -9.55
N LEU A 545 -14.02 6.89 -8.51
CA LEU A 545 -12.59 6.58 -8.58
C LEU A 545 -12.30 5.53 -9.67
N ASN A 546 -13.10 4.48 -9.75
CA ASN A 546 -12.95 3.44 -10.76
C ASN A 546 -13.13 3.98 -12.19
N GLU A 547 -14.08 4.87 -12.42
CA GLU A 547 -14.24 5.53 -13.72
C GLU A 547 -12.99 6.34 -14.11
N ARG A 548 -12.48 7.15 -13.19
CA ARG A 548 -11.24 7.91 -13.39
C ARG A 548 -10.02 7.00 -13.58
N TRP A 549 -9.98 5.90 -12.87
CA TRP A 549 -8.91 4.92 -12.97
C TRP A 549 -8.93 4.21 -14.32
N ASP A 550 -10.11 3.89 -14.84
CA ASP A 550 -10.24 3.37 -16.20
C ASP A 550 -9.74 4.39 -17.24
N ASP A 551 -10.00 5.70 -17.06
CA ASP A 551 -9.48 6.75 -17.93
C ASP A 551 -7.96 6.81 -17.89
N LEU A 552 -7.36 6.74 -16.70
CA LEU A 552 -5.93 6.67 -16.52
C LEU A 552 -5.32 5.42 -17.18
N ARG A 553 -5.94 4.26 -17.01
CA ARG A 553 -5.53 3.00 -17.64
C ARG A 553 -5.60 3.06 -19.17
N ALA A 554 -6.60 3.71 -19.73
CA ALA A 554 -6.68 3.93 -21.16
C ALA A 554 -5.52 4.80 -21.67
N GLN A 555 -5.20 5.89 -20.96
CA GLN A 555 -4.12 6.80 -21.36
C GLN A 555 -2.73 6.19 -21.21
N LEU A 556 -2.46 5.51 -20.10
CA LEU A 556 -1.12 5.04 -19.75
C LEU A 556 -0.84 3.58 -20.13
N HIS A 557 -1.86 2.74 -20.21
CA HIS A 557 -1.73 1.30 -20.47
C HIS A 557 -2.45 0.83 -21.73
N GLY A 558 -3.16 1.73 -22.43
CA GLY A 558 -3.93 1.39 -23.61
C GLY A 558 -5.12 0.46 -23.34
N ILE A 559 -5.56 0.32 -22.09
CA ILE A 559 -6.68 -0.53 -21.70
C ILE A 559 -7.96 0.31 -21.76
N VAL A 560 -8.73 0.17 -22.84
CA VAL A 560 -9.94 0.97 -23.04
C VAL A 560 -11.21 0.29 -22.54
N VAL A 561 -11.31 -1.04 -22.68
CA VAL A 561 -12.42 -1.81 -22.12
C VAL A 561 -12.05 -2.20 -20.68
N PRO A 562 -12.79 -1.74 -19.67
CA PRO A 562 -12.50 -2.07 -18.28
C PRO A 562 -12.46 -3.56 -18.00
N GLU A 563 -11.58 -3.96 -17.09
CA GLU A 563 -11.37 -5.36 -16.75
C GLU A 563 -12.64 -6.05 -16.24
N ARG A 564 -13.47 -5.32 -15.47
CA ARG A 564 -14.78 -5.81 -14.99
C ARG A 564 -15.77 -6.20 -16.11
N LEU A 565 -15.57 -5.71 -17.33
CA LEU A 565 -16.39 -6.02 -18.49
C LEU A 565 -15.80 -7.14 -19.37
N ARG A 566 -14.67 -7.74 -18.99
CA ARG A 566 -13.94 -8.76 -19.77
C ARG A 566 -14.33 -10.19 -19.40
N SER A 567 -15.13 -10.39 -18.36
CA SER A 567 -15.65 -11.70 -17.97
C SER A 567 -16.85 -12.12 -18.85
N GLY A 568 -16.92 -13.40 -19.23
CA GLY A 568 -18.03 -13.95 -19.98
C GLY A 568 -18.18 -13.47 -21.42
N LEU A 569 -17.08 -13.01 -22.05
CA LEU A 569 -17.08 -12.56 -23.46
C LEU A 569 -17.25 -13.73 -24.43
N THR A 570 -18.01 -13.50 -25.48
CA THR A 570 -18.03 -14.39 -26.67
C THR A 570 -16.68 -14.30 -27.40
N ALA A 571 -16.36 -15.29 -28.23
CA ALA A 571 -15.14 -15.28 -29.05
C ALA A 571 -15.01 -14.03 -29.93
N ALA A 572 -16.12 -13.54 -30.50
CA ALA A 572 -16.15 -12.33 -31.30
C ALA A 572 -15.89 -11.06 -30.47
N GLU A 573 -16.48 -10.96 -29.28
CA GLU A 573 -16.23 -9.85 -28.35
C GLU A 573 -14.79 -9.86 -27.83
N ALA A 574 -14.26 -11.03 -27.54
CA ALA A 574 -12.87 -11.20 -27.12
C ALA A 574 -11.90 -10.72 -28.19
N GLU A 575 -12.21 -11.00 -29.47
CA GLU A 575 -11.41 -10.52 -30.61
C GLU A 575 -11.45 -9.00 -30.74
N ILE A 576 -12.62 -8.39 -30.57
CA ILE A 576 -12.77 -6.93 -30.57
C ILE A 576 -11.91 -6.31 -29.44
N VAL A 577 -11.96 -6.85 -28.23
CA VAL A 577 -11.18 -6.35 -27.09
C VAL A 577 -9.68 -6.48 -27.38
N ARG A 578 -9.22 -7.60 -27.99
CA ARG A 578 -7.81 -7.73 -28.39
C ARG A 578 -7.37 -6.64 -29.38
N GLN A 579 -8.18 -6.41 -30.42
CA GLN A 579 -7.89 -5.36 -31.41
C GLN A 579 -7.83 -3.97 -30.78
N LEU A 580 -8.72 -3.66 -29.83
CA LEU A 580 -8.71 -2.40 -29.10
C LEU A 580 -7.48 -2.27 -28.18
N ASP A 581 -7.11 -3.33 -27.47
CA ASP A 581 -5.91 -3.36 -26.62
C ASP A 581 -4.62 -3.22 -27.45
N GLU A 582 -4.54 -3.85 -28.64
CA GLU A 582 -3.39 -3.73 -29.54
C GLU A 582 -3.27 -2.32 -30.15
N ALA A 583 -4.41 -1.69 -30.43
CA ALA A 583 -4.45 -0.33 -30.95
C ALA A 583 -4.22 0.74 -29.86
N GLY A 584 -4.30 0.39 -28.60
CA GLY A 584 -4.10 1.31 -27.48
C GLY A 584 -2.70 1.90 -27.45
N PRO A 585 -2.54 3.15 -26.94
CA PRO A 585 -1.24 3.82 -26.90
C PRO A 585 -0.17 2.97 -26.23
N ASN A 586 1.03 2.94 -26.82
CA ASN A 586 2.21 2.26 -26.30
C ASN A 586 3.41 3.23 -26.33
N PHE A 587 3.96 3.51 -25.15
CA PHE A 587 5.08 4.43 -25.00
C PHE A 587 6.38 3.71 -24.62
N SER A 588 6.47 2.42 -24.88
CA SER A 588 7.73 1.67 -24.72
C SER A 588 8.81 2.24 -25.63
N PRO A 589 10.09 2.18 -25.21
CA PRO A 589 11.20 2.49 -26.09
C PRO A 589 11.05 1.68 -27.38
N LEU A 590 11.15 2.36 -28.54
CA LEU A 590 11.21 1.67 -29.81
C LEU A 590 12.35 0.64 -29.69
N ARG A 591 12.02 -0.64 -29.70
CA ARG A 591 13.01 -1.66 -29.98
C ARG A 591 13.53 -1.30 -31.38
N SER A 592 14.81 -0.88 -31.48
CA SER A 592 15.49 -0.91 -32.79
C SER A 592 15.20 -2.28 -33.35
N ASP A 593 14.42 -2.32 -34.42
CA ASP A 593 14.05 -3.53 -35.11
C ASP A 593 15.28 -4.42 -35.12
N ARG A 594 15.17 -5.61 -34.57
CA ARG A 594 16.03 -6.69 -35.01
C ARG A 594 15.63 -6.91 -36.45
N VAL A 595 16.21 -6.08 -37.34
CA VAL A 595 16.28 -6.31 -38.76
C VAL A 595 16.80 -7.73 -38.91
N GLY A 596 15.97 -8.57 -39.50
CA GLY A 596 16.25 -9.98 -39.66
C GLY A 596 17.62 -10.24 -40.26
N HIS A 597 18.47 -10.80 -39.47
CA HIS A 597 19.43 -11.76 -40.00
C HIS A 597 18.69 -13.10 -40.13
N THR A 598 17.91 -13.22 -41.15
CA THR A 598 17.76 -14.51 -41.83
C THR A 598 19.16 -14.86 -42.33
N GLU A 599 19.92 -15.59 -41.54
CA GLU A 599 20.99 -16.41 -42.05
C GLU A 599 20.33 -17.43 -42.97
N THR A 600 20.39 -17.15 -44.27
CA THR A 600 20.32 -18.15 -45.31
C THR A 600 21.47 -19.13 -45.07
N ILE A 601 21.14 -20.27 -44.49
CA ILE A 601 21.99 -21.45 -44.56
C ILE A 601 21.88 -21.92 -46.02
N ASP A 602 22.74 -21.40 -46.87
CA ASP A 602 23.06 -22.04 -48.13
C ASP A 602 24.01 -23.19 -47.80
N GLY A 603 23.44 -24.38 -47.91
CA GLY A 603 24.22 -25.61 -47.97
C GLY A 603 24.82 -25.81 -49.33
N GLU A 604 25.95 -26.50 -49.33
CA GLU A 604 26.45 -27.48 -50.28
C GLU A 604 27.89 -27.20 -50.79
N PRO A 605 28.56 -28.22 -51.16
CA PRO A 605 28.32 -29.66 -51.02
C PRO A 605 29.30 -30.39 -50.11
#